data_07f168016c9bbe30f12f36978c598c89
#
_entry.id   07f168016c9bbe30f12f36978c598c89
#
_cell.length_a   1.000
_cell.length_b   1.000
_cell.length_c   1.000
_cell.angle_alpha   90.00
_cell.angle_beta   90.00
_cell.angle_gamma   90.00
#
_symmetry.space_group_name_H-M   'P 1'
#
loop_
_entity.id
_entity.type
_entity.pdbx_description
1 polymer ?
#
loop_
_entity_poly.entity_id
_entity_poly.type
_entity_poly.pdbx_seq_one_letter_code
_entity_poly.pdbx_strand_id
1 'polypeptide(L)'
;MTDQSKRALNRRLFLGAAGAALAAGLPARAQENSTEIIAPVTSPVRNNVSSFRMVDWQEHFKTLKNGAILADLTSRAVHYWSEDQSIYRLYPSSVPLTEDLTRRGYTEVVQKVVNPTWRPTASMLERHPEWPPVVEGGSPDNPLGTRALYLGWPAYRIHGTHDTRKIGRRSSSGCVGLYNEHIEELFGFAKVGTQVLLI
;
A
#
# COMPACT_ATOMS: atom_id res chain seq x y z
N MET A 1 -27.20 -3.33 -84.49
CA MET A 1 -27.80 -4.66 -84.39
C MET A 1 -27.21 -5.28 -83.13
N THR A 2 -27.93 -5.08 -82.03
CA THR A 2 -28.66 -6.10 -81.26
C THR A 2 -27.68 -7.10 -80.64
N ASP A 3 -27.56 -7.34 -79.37
CA ASP A 3 -28.67 -7.68 -78.51
C ASP A 3 -28.26 -7.56 -77.05
N GLN A 4 -29.18 -7.11 -76.25
CA GLN A 4 -29.14 -7.06 -74.79
C GLN A 4 -29.44 -8.45 -74.21
N SER A 5 -28.59 -8.96 -73.36
CA SER A 5 -28.98 -10.07 -72.45
C SER A 5 -28.69 -9.75 -71.06
N LYS A 6 -29.72 -9.33 -70.35
CA LYS A 6 -29.79 -9.17 -68.91
C LYS A 6 -29.61 -10.53 -68.24
N ARG A 7 -28.57 -10.71 -67.44
CA ARG A 7 -28.51 -11.83 -66.50
C ARG A 7 -28.78 -11.33 -65.07
N ALA A 8 -29.94 -11.72 -64.60
CA ALA A 8 -30.37 -11.56 -63.22
C ALA A 8 -29.45 -12.35 -62.30
N LEU A 9 -28.86 -11.70 -61.32
CA LEU A 9 -28.14 -12.36 -60.25
C LEU A 9 -29.16 -13.04 -59.32
N ASN A 10 -29.15 -14.36 -59.32
CA ASN A 10 -29.89 -15.18 -58.38
C ASN A 10 -29.39 -14.99 -56.94
N ARG A 11 -30.25 -14.48 -56.10
CA ARG A 11 -30.12 -14.27 -54.66
C ARG A 11 -30.33 -15.55 -53.83
N ARG A 12 -29.80 -16.69 -54.23
CA ARG A 12 -30.01 -17.94 -53.47
C ARG A 12 -28.77 -18.83 -53.61
N LEU A 13 -27.77 -18.61 -52.77
CA LEU A 13 -26.78 -19.63 -52.40
C LEU A 13 -25.78 -19.03 -51.41
N PHE A 14 -26.25 -18.73 -50.20
CA PHE A 14 -25.40 -18.61 -49.01
C PHE A 14 -26.14 -19.25 -47.84
N LEU A 15 -26.29 -20.55 -47.91
CA LEU A 15 -26.64 -21.39 -46.78
C LEU A 15 -25.55 -22.46 -46.66
N GLY A 16 -24.81 -22.45 -45.60
CA GLY A 16 -24.04 -23.60 -45.20
C GLY A 16 -22.55 -23.38 -44.96
N ALA A 17 -22.20 -22.85 -43.83
CA ALA A 17 -21.04 -23.31 -43.05
C ALA A 17 -21.14 -22.70 -41.64
N ALA A 18 -21.97 -23.30 -40.78
CA ALA A 18 -21.87 -23.06 -39.35
C ALA A 18 -20.61 -23.79 -38.86
N GLY A 19 -19.48 -23.11 -38.88
CA GLY A 19 -18.28 -23.53 -38.21
C GLY A 19 -18.48 -23.34 -36.70
N ALA A 20 -18.71 -24.40 -35.94
CA ALA A 20 -18.65 -24.40 -34.49
C ALA A 20 -17.21 -24.10 -34.06
N ALA A 21 -16.94 -22.83 -33.78
CA ALA A 21 -15.74 -22.47 -33.06
C ALA A 21 -15.92 -22.95 -31.60
N LEU A 22 -15.31 -24.07 -31.29
CA LEU A 22 -15.04 -24.47 -29.90
C LEU A 22 -14.15 -23.40 -29.28
N ALA A 23 -14.77 -22.44 -28.59
CA ALA A 23 -14.07 -21.58 -27.69
C ALA A 23 -13.56 -22.47 -26.54
N ALA A 24 -12.31 -22.94 -26.67
CA ALA A 24 -11.57 -23.48 -25.54
C ALA A 24 -11.43 -22.33 -24.54
N GLY A 25 -12.30 -22.31 -23.55
CA GLY A 25 -12.20 -21.42 -22.39
C GLY A 25 -10.85 -21.67 -21.71
N LEU A 26 -9.93 -20.74 -21.88
CA LEU A 26 -8.75 -20.70 -21.03
C LEU A 26 -9.25 -20.56 -19.59
N PRO A 27 -8.77 -21.41 -18.65
CA PRO A 27 -9.14 -21.22 -17.25
C PRO A 27 -8.71 -19.80 -16.85
N ALA A 28 -9.67 -19.03 -16.38
CA ALA A 28 -9.36 -17.79 -15.70
C ALA A 28 -8.42 -18.14 -14.55
N ARG A 29 -7.15 -17.87 -14.69
CA ARG A 29 -6.20 -17.94 -13.58
C ARG A 29 -6.72 -16.95 -12.55
N ALA A 30 -7.26 -17.46 -11.48
CA ALA A 30 -7.49 -16.68 -10.28
C ALA A 30 -6.14 -16.02 -9.97
N GLN A 31 -6.15 -14.69 -9.97
CA GLN A 31 -4.98 -13.90 -9.62
C GLN A 31 -4.80 -14.13 -8.13
N GLU A 32 -3.98 -15.12 -7.78
CA GLU A 32 -3.59 -15.35 -6.40
C GLU A 32 -3.03 -14.03 -5.88
N ASN A 33 -3.46 -13.63 -4.69
CA ASN A 33 -2.90 -12.51 -3.95
C ASN A 33 -1.48 -12.88 -3.50
N SER A 34 -0.60 -13.11 -4.47
CA SER A 34 0.80 -13.34 -4.18
C SER A 34 1.43 -12.01 -3.79
N THR A 35 2.13 -12.01 -2.69
CA THR A 35 3.06 -10.97 -2.26
C THR A 35 4.32 -11.03 -3.15
N GLU A 36 4.14 -11.23 -4.44
CA GLU A 36 5.25 -11.23 -5.40
C GLU A 36 5.93 -9.86 -5.41
N ILE A 37 7.24 -9.90 -5.47
CA ILE A 37 8.09 -8.77 -5.80
C ILE A 37 7.79 -8.42 -7.26
N ILE A 38 6.73 -7.64 -7.49
CA ILE A 38 6.38 -7.18 -8.83
C ILE A 38 7.17 -5.90 -9.07
N ALA A 39 7.80 -5.82 -10.26
CA ALA A 39 8.58 -4.68 -10.71
C ALA A 39 7.91 -3.32 -10.39
N PRO A 40 8.67 -2.26 -10.10
CA PRO A 40 8.13 -0.97 -9.72
C PRO A 40 7.16 -0.48 -10.80
N VAL A 41 5.89 -0.38 -10.43
CA VAL A 41 4.88 0.23 -11.30
C VAL A 41 5.05 1.74 -11.17
N THR A 42 5.55 2.37 -12.21
CA THR A 42 5.59 3.83 -12.37
C THR A 42 4.18 4.38 -12.63
N SER A 43 3.21 4.00 -11.81
CA SER A 43 1.87 4.56 -11.87
C SER A 43 1.82 5.82 -11.03
N PRO A 44 1.18 6.90 -11.50
CA PRO A 44 1.03 8.10 -10.69
C PRO A 44 0.34 7.75 -9.37
N VAL A 45 0.89 8.25 -8.28
CA VAL A 45 0.36 8.09 -6.94
C VAL A 45 -1.10 8.60 -6.92
N ARG A 46 -2.05 7.68 -6.76
CA ARG A 46 -3.45 8.04 -6.56
C ARG A 46 -3.68 8.26 -5.06
N ASN A 47 -3.65 9.51 -4.65
CA ASN A 47 -4.06 9.87 -3.31
C ASN A 47 -5.58 9.69 -3.20
N ASN A 48 -6.04 8.61 -2.58
CA ASN A 48 -7.46 8.44 -2.28
C ASN A 48 -7.81 9.23 -1.02
N VAL A 49 -8.04 10.55 -1.18
CA VAL A 49 -8.34 11.49 -0.09
C VAL A 49 -9.79 11.34 0.40
N SER A 50 -10.66 10.62 -0.32
CA SER A 50 -12.10 10.59 -0.07
C SER A 50 -12.51 9.82 1.21
N SER A 51 -11.62 9.02 1.79
CA SER A 51 -11.84 8.28 3.02
C SER A 51 -11.33 8.99 4.28
N PHE A 52 -10.67 10.12 4.12
CA PHE A 52 -10.06 10.83 5.24
C PHE A 52 -11.09 11.72 5.94
N ARG A 53 -11.13 11.62 7.25
CA ARG A 53 -11.90 12.50 8.11
C ARG A 53 -10.95 13.43 8.86
N MET A 54 -11.42 14.66 9.11
CA MET A 54 -10.73 15.53 10.04
C MET A 54 -10.81 14.93 11.44
N VAL A 55 -9.68 14.87 12.11
CA VAL A 55 -9.57 14.36 13.48
C VAL A 55 -9.00 15.47 14.33
N ASP A 56 -9.63 15.70 15.47
CA ASP A 56 -9.11 16.64 16.45
C ASP A 56 -8.11 15.92 17.37
N TRP A 57 -6.90 16.46 17.46
CA TRP A 57 -5.85 15.86 18.28
C TRP A 57 -6.22 15.83 19.77
N GLN A 58 -7.02 16.79 20.27
CA GLN A 58 -7.46 16.90 21.67
C GLN A 58 -8.29 15.68 22.12
N GLU A 59 -8.96 15.01 21.20
CA GLU A 59 -9.70 13.79 21.50
C GLU A 59 -8.76 12.59 21.81
N HIS A 60 -7.50 12.70 21.39
CA HIS A 60 -6.54 11.59 21.40
C HIS A 60 -5.30 11.84 22.24
N PHE A 61 -4.85 13.06 22.39
CA PHE A 61 -3.62 13.41 23.10
C PHE A 61 -3.88 14.51 24.14
N LYS A 62 -3.26 14.37 25.30
CA LYS A 62 -3.33 15.40 26.37
C LYS A 62 -2.54 16.65 26.01
N THR A 63 -1.45 16.49 25.29
CA THR A 63 -0.55 17.56 24.83
C THR A 63 0.10 17.14 23.53
N LEU A 64 0.66 18.10 22.79
CA LEU A 64 1.47 17.82 21.60
C LEU A 64 2.98 17.88 21.87
N LYS A 65 3.40 17.64 23.09
CA LYS A 65 4.84 17.64 23.43
C LYS A 65 5.60 16.66 22.52
N ASN A 66 6.67 17.14 21.89
CA ASN A 66 7.46 16.45 20.85
C ASN A 66 6.68 16.10 19.57
N GLY A 67 5.49 16.68 19.37
CA GLY A 67 4.59 16.30 18.28
C GLY A 67 3.78 15.04 18.55
N ALA A 68 2.78 14.79 17.72
CA ALA A 68 1.91 13.62 17.84
C ALA A 68 1.59 13.00 16.48
N ILE A 69 1.55 11.68 16.42
CA ILE A 69 1.16 10.88 15.26
C ILE A 69 -0.06 10.03 15.65
N LEU A 70 -1.14 10.14 14.90
CA LEU A 70 -2.29 9.25 14.98
C LEU A 70 -2.33 8.38 13.72
N ALA A 71 -2.23 7.07 13.88
CA ALA A 71 -2.46 6.11 12.82
C ALA A 71 -3.89 5.55 12.94
N ASP A 72 -4.80 6.09 12.14
CA ASP A 72 -6.18 5.55 12.02
C ASP A 72 -6.16 4.35 11.07
N LEU A 73 -6.22 3.15 11.64
CA LEU A 73 -6.16 1.90 10.89
C LEU A 73 -7.47 1.62 10.14
N THR A 74 -8.56 2.27 10.52
CA THR A 74 -9.87 2.15 9.87
C THR A 74 -9.91 2.97 8.58
N SER A 75 -9.56 4.25 8.65
CA SER A 75 -9.46 5.12 7.47
C SER A 75 -8.18 4.91 6.66
N ARG A 76 -7.21 4.20 7.22
CA ARG A 76 -5.89 3.93 6.62
C ARG A 76 -5.14 5.23 6.35
N ALA A 77 -5.09 6.06 7.37
CA ALA A 77 -4.49 7.37 7.33
C ALA A 77 -3.57 7.60 8.54
N VAL A 78 -2.52 8.36 8.33
CA VAL A 78 -1.64 8.83 9.38
C VAL A 78 -1.74 10.33 9.47
N HIS A 79 -2.12 10.83 10.64
CA HIS A 79 -2.15 12.25 10.97
C HIS A 79 -0.92 12.61 11.76
N TYR A 80 -0.38 13.80 11.51
CA TYR A 80 0.71 14.38 12.28
C TYR A 80 0.38 15.82 12.68
N TRP A 81 0.66 16.15 13.92
CA TRP A 81 0.62 17.54 14.45
C TRP A 81 1.96 17.87 15.07
N SER A 82 2.50 19.03 14.73
CA SER A 82 3.69 19.57 15.40
C SER A 82 3.35 20.05 16.82
N GLU A 83 4.40 20.13 17.65
CA GLU A 83 4.27 20.58 19.05
C GLU A 83 3.67 21.99 19.17
N ASP A 84 4.05 22.89 18.28
CA ASP A 84 3.58 24.28 18.20
C ASP A 84 2.26 24.44 17.42
N GLN A 85 1.66 23.35 16.94
CA GLN A 85 0.43 23.30 16.16
C GLN A 85 0.51 24.03 14.79
N SER A 86 1.69 24.45 14.38
CA SER A 86 1.87 25.15 13.09
C SER A 86 1.80 24.20 11.88
N ILE A 87 2.06 22.91 12.09
CA ILE A 87 2.09 21.90 11.04
C ILE A 87 1.07 20.80 11.36
N TYR A 88 0.15 20.60 10.42
CA TYR A 88 -0.69 19.43 10.33
C TYR A 88 -0.43 18.73 9.00
N ARG A 89 -0.31 17.40 9.04
CA ARG A 89 -0.17 16.56 7.85
C ARG A 89 -1.07 15.35 7.91
N LEU A 90 -1.52 14.92 6.74
CA LEU A 90 -2.37 13.76 6.56
C LEU A 90 -1.82 12.91 5.42
N TYR A 91 -1.50 11.65 5.71
CA TYR A 91 -0.90 10.72 4.78
C TYR A 91 -1.76 9.48 4.60
N PRO A 92 -2.03 9.03 3.36
CA PRO A 92 -2.58 7.71 3.13
C PRO A 92 -1.57 6.64 3.55
N SER A 93 -2.06 5.55 4.12
CA SER A 93 -1.19 4.50 4.65
C SER A 93 -1.66 3.09 4.29
N SER A 94 -0.73 2.14 4.28
CA SER A 94 -1.04 0.73 4.44
C SER A 94 -1.09 0.39 5.93
N VAL A 95 -1.95 -0.57 6.28
CA VAL A 95 -2.18 -0.98 7.67
C VAL A 95 -2.15 -2.51 7.78
N PRO A 96 -2.10 -3.08 9.00
CA PRO A 96 -2.08 -4.53 9.19
C PRO A 96 -3.21 -5.26 8.44
N LEU A 97 -2.86 -6.41 7.86
CA LEU A 97 -3.75 -7.22 7.04
C LEU A 97 -4.95 -7.75 7.86
N THR A 98 -4.66 -8.23 9.06
CA THR A 98 -5.63 -8.90 9.95
C THR A 98 -5.60 -8.30 11.36
N GLU A 99 -6.63 -8.58 12.15
CA GLU A 99 -6.72 -8.05 13.52
C GLU A 99 -5.67 -8.69 14.47
N ASP A 100 -5.30 -9.95 14.26
CA ASP A 100 -4.25 -10.62 15.02
C ASP A 100 -2.84 -10.02 14.78
N LEU A 101 -2.63 -9.38 13.65
CA LEU A 101 -1.41 -8.62 13.34
C LEU A 101 -1.51 -7.15 13.79
N THR A 102 -2.67 -6.74 14.29
CA THR A 102 -2.95 -5.35 14.64
C THR A 102 -2.72 -5.10 16.12
N ARG A 103 -1.92 -4.09 16.43
CA ARG A 103 -1.78 -3.57 17.79
C ARG A 103 -2.31 -2.14 17.83
N ARG A 104 -3.15 -1.86 18.82
CA ARG A 104 -3.71 -0.52 19.08
C ARG A 104 -3.23 0.00 20.42
N GLY A 105 -3.24 1.31 20.58
CA GLY A 105 -2.87 1.97 21.81
C GLY A 105 -1.74 2.97 21.63
N TYR A 106 -1.30 3.52 22.76
CA TYR A 106 -0.25 4.54 22.81
C TYR A 106 1.14 3.91 22.80
N THR A 107 2.03 4.58 22.10
CA THR A 107 3.46 4.31 22.04
C THR A 107 4.19 5.61 21.70
N GLU A 108 5.45 5.55 21.38
CA GLU A 108 6.25 6.68 20.93
C GLU A 108 7.29 6.27 19.89
N VAL A 109 7.85 7.23 19.19
CA VAL A 109 9.02 7.01 18.34
C VAL A 109 10.24 6.85 19.22
N VAL A 110 10.87 5.68 19.19
CA VAL A 110 12.08 5.38 19.99
C VAL A 110 13.36 5.47 19.16
N GLN A 111 13.26 5.36 17.84
CA GLN A 111 14.41 5.44 16.93
C GLN A 111 13.98 5.89 15.54
N LYS A 112 14.85 6.62 14.87
CA LYS A 112 14.71 7.08 13.49
C LYS A 112 15.84 6.50 12.65
N VAL A 113 15.51 5.83 11.54
CA VAL A 113 16.51 5.17 10.69
C VAL A 113 16.35 5.57 9.23
N VAL A 114 17.44 6.00 8.64
CA VAL A 114 17.59 6.27 7.20
C VAL A 114 18.03 4.98 6.52
N ASN A 115 17.42 4.63 5.40
CA ASN A 115 17.69 3.41 4.66
C ASN A 115 17.71 2.17 5.57
N PRO A 116 16.59 1.86 6.25
CA PRO A 116 16.54 0.76 7.20
C PRO A 116 16.77 -0.58 6.49
N THR A 117 17.60 -1.45 7.07
CA THR A 117 17.69 -2.85 6.64
C THR A 117 16.45 -3.60 7.08
N TRP A 118 15.81 -4.30 6.16
CA TRP A 118 14.67 -5.15 6.45
C TRP A 118 15.12 -6.58 6.79
N ARG A 119 14.57 -7.12 7.88
CA ARG A 119 14.71 -8.52 8.26
C ARG A 119 13.33 -9.05 8.63
N PRO A 120 12.84 -10.09 7.96
CA PRO A 120 11.59 -10.73 8.33
C PRO A 120 11.69 -11.33 9.74
N THR A 121 10.58 -11.31 10.47
CA THR A 121 10.47 -12.04 11.74
C THR A 121 10.34 -13.54 11.49
N ALA A 122 10.57 -14.37 12.52
CA ALA A 122 10.38 -15.82 12.39
C ALA A 122 8.97 -16.17 11.88
N SER A 123 7.94 -15.54 12.43
CA SER A 123 6.56 -15.77 11.99
C SER A 123 6.26 -15.28 10.56
N MET A 124 7.01 -14.32 10.04
CA MET A 124 6.93 -13.95 8.64
C MET A 124 7.55 -15.02 7.74
N LEU A 125 8.70 -15.57 8.11
CA LEU A 125 9.36 -16.66 7.37
C LEU A 125 8.57 -17.97 7.43
N GLU A 126 7.85 -18.24 8.51
CA GLU A 126 6.92 -19.38 8.57
C GLU A 126 5.79 -19.26 7.54
N ARG A 127 5.28 -18.06 7.31
CA ARG A 127 4.23 -17.80 6.30
C ARG A 127 4.78 -17.65 4.89
N HIS A 128 6.01 -17.23 4.77
CA HIS A 128 6.69 -16.88 3.52
C HIS A 128 8.14 -17.38 3.54
N PRO A 129 8.34 -18.71 3.46
CA PRO A 129 9.69 -19.30 3.50
C PRO A 129 10.57 -18.92 2.30
N GLU A 130 9.95 -18.44 1.23
CA GLU A 130 10.61 -17.94 0.03
C GLU A 130 11.26 -16.55 0.20
N TRP A 131 10.94 -15.82 1.27
CA TRP A 131 11.49 -14.48 1.45
C TRP A 131 12.96 -14.50 1.82
N PRO A 132 13.75 -13.52 1.36
CA PRO A 132 15.15 -13.43 1.73
C PRO A 132 15.28 -13.13 3.23
N PRO A 133 16.34 -13.65 3.89
CA PRO A 133 16.57 -13.41 5.33
C PRO A 133 16.90 -11.96 5.63
N VAL A 134 17.31 -11.19 4.62
CA VAL A 134 17.66 -9.77 4.73
C VAL A 134 17.50 -9.07 3.40
N VAL A 135 17.00 -7.81 3.44
CA VAL A 135 17.09 -6.85 2.33
C VAL A 135 17.78 -5.61 2.85
N GLU A 136 18.91 -5.27 2.26
CA GLU A 136 19.74 -4.16 2.71
C GLU A 136 19.07 -2.79 2.53
N GLY A 137 19.44 -1.85 3.38
CA GLY A 137 18.98 -0.48 3.30
C GLY A 137 19.39 0.19 1.98
N GLY A 138 18.46 0.93 1.38
CA GLY A 138 18.68 1.57 0.08
C GLY A 138 18.44 0.68 -1.14
N SER A 139 18.19 -0.63 -0.96
CA SER A 139 17.73 -1.50 -2.05
C SER A 139 16.38 -1.01 -2.59
N PRO A 140 16.17 -0.99 -3.91
CA PRO A 140 14.88 -0.64 -4.51
C PRO A 140 13.76 -1.61 -4.11
N ASP A 141 14.09 -2.84 -3.72
CA ASP A 141 13.14 -3.88 -3.31
C ASP A 141 12.90 -3.91 -1.81
N ASN A 142 13.44 -2.94 -1.06
CA ASN A 142 13.32 -2.95 0.40
C ASN A 142 11.88 -2.64 0.85
N PRO A 143 11.20 -3.57 1.56
CA PRO A 143 9.84 -3.37 2.03
C PRO A 143 9.66 -2.18 2.98
N LEU A 144 10.73 -1.71 3.64
CA LEU A 144 10.69 -0.56 4.56
C LEU A 144 10.91 0.79 3.86
N GLY A 145 11.21 0.77 2.55
CA GLY A 145 11.47 1.99 1.79
C GLY A 145 12.67 2.78 2.31
N THR A 146 12.61 4.10 2.22
CA THR A 146 13.74 5.00 2.43
C THR A 146 13.95 5.42 3.89
N ARG A 147 12.91 5.39 4.73
CA ARG A 147 12.93 5.85 6.14
C ARG A 147 12.04 4.98 7.00
N ALA A 148 12.41 4.86 8.29
CA ALA A 148 11.57 4.21 9.28
C ALA A 148 11.63 4.93 10.64
N LEU A 149 10.45 5.08 11.27
CA LEU A 149 10.25 5.46 12.65
C LEU A 149 9.94 4.19 13.44
N TYR A 150 10.85 3.77 14.29
CA TYR A 150 10.68 2.61 15.15
C TYR A 150 9.87 3.02 16.37
N LEU A 151 8.89 2.20 16.71
CA LEU A 151 7.99 2.45 17.85
C LEU A 151 8.45 1.68 19.09
N GLY A 152 7.98 2.08 20.27
CA GLY A 152 8.30 1.42 21.52
C GLY A 152 7.82 -0.04 21.63
N TRP A 153 7.09 -0.54 20.63
CA TRP A 153 6.68 -1.93 20.56
C TRP A 153 7.63 -2.75 19.67
N PRO A 154 8.01 -3.96 20.08
CA PRO A 154 8.86 -4.82 19.26
C PRO A 154 8.31 -5.02 17.86
N ALA A 155 9.14 -4.86 16.84
CA ALA A 155 8.85 -5.05 15.42
C ALA A 155 7.81 -4.08 14.81
N TYR A 156 7.30 -3.08 15.54
CA TYR A 156 6.38 -2.08 15.01
C TYR A 156 7.11 -0.83 14.51
N ARG A 157 6.70 -0.36 13.33
CA ARG A 157 7.31 0.81 12.66
C ARG A 157 6.27 1.57 11.85
N ILE A 158 6.53 2.85 11.65
CA ILE A 158 5.97 3.64 10.54
C ILE A 158 7.11 3.81 9.54
N HIS A 159 6.93 3.39 8.29
CA HIS A 159 8.02 3.30 7.33
C HIS A 159 7.57 3.58 5.89
N GLY A 160 8.51 3.76 4.98
CA GLY A 160 8.25 3.84 3.55
C GLY A 160 7.85 2.50 2.94
N THR A 161 7.71 2.45 1.64
CA THR A 161 7.49 1.19 0.92
C THR A 161 8.05 1.26 -0.49
N HIS A 162 8.58 0.14 -0.98
CA HIS A 162 8.88 -0.03 -2.40
C HIS A 162 7.64 -0.32 -3.23
N ASP A 163 6.58 -0.87 -2.61
CA ASP A 163 5.35 -1.25 -3.29
C ASP A 163 4.20 -0.28 -2.96
N THR A 164 4.05 0.73 -3.80
CA THR A 164 3.03 1.79 -3.64
C THR A 164 1.60 1.28 -3.75
N ARG A 165 1.36 0.09 -4.33
CA ARG A 165 0.02 -0.52 -4.44
C ARG A 165 -0.55 -0.92 -3.08
N LYS A 166 0.30 -1.07 -2.06
CA LYS A 166 -0.09 -1.39 -0.68
C LYS A 166 -0.77 -0.21 0.02
N ILE A 167 -0.47 1.03 -0.39
CA ILE A 167 -1.01 2.22 0.26
C ILE A 167 -2.53 2.30 0.06
N GLY A 168 -3.25 2.62 1.13
CA GLY A 168 -4.71 2.61 1.17
C GLY A 168 -5.33 1.22 1.39
N ARG A 169 -4.53 0.19 1.70
CA ARG A 169 -4.99 -1.20 1.86
C ARG A 169 -4.57 -1.80 3.19
N ARG A 170 -5.28 -2.85 3.61
CA ARG A 170 -4.81 -3.80 4.61
C ARG A 170 -3.84 -4.78 3.94
N SER A 171 -2.53 -4.63 4.19
CA SER A 171 -1.50 -5.35 3.44
C SER A 171 -0.18 -5.56 4.21
N SER A 172 -0.06 -5.06 5.44
CA SER A 172 1.17 -5.21 6.21
C SER A 172 1.09 -6.34 7.24
N SER A 173 2.24 -6.79 7.70
CA SER A 173 2.36 -7.76 8.80
C SER A 173 2.48 -7.10 10.18
N GLY A 174 1.83 -5.94 10.39
CA GLY A 174 1.78 -5.24 11.66
C GLY A 174 2.19 -3.77 11.59
N CYS A 175 3.06 -3.39 10.66
CA CYS A 175 3.55 -2.02 10.52
C CYS A 175 2.58 -1.11 9.75
N VAL A 176 2.83 0.21 9.81
CA VAL A 176 2.13 1.23 9.04
C VAL A 176 3.06 1.71 7.94
N GLY A 177 2.67 1.47 6.67
CA GLY A 177 3.47 1.88 5.51
C GLY A 177 2.95 3.17 4.89
N LEU A 178 3.86 4.03 4.45
CA LEU A 178 3.61 5.28 3.74
C LEU A 178 4.32 5.26 2.38
N TYR A 179 3.95 6.17 1.48
CA TYR A 179 4.80 6.48 0.34
C TYR A 179 6.17 6.98 0.81
N ASN A 180 7.23 6.76 0.03
CA ASN A 180 8.58 7.17 0.43
C ASN A 180 8.67 8.68 0.64
N GLU A 181 8.09 9.50 -0.21
CA GLU A 181 8.01 10.94 -0.05
C GLU A 181 7.28 11.38 1.22
N HIS A 182 6.22 10.67 1.60
CA HIS A 182 5.46 10.96 2.81
C HIS A 182 6.22 10.60 4.09
N ILE A 183 6.88 9.43 4.10
CA ILE A 183 7.70 9.06 5.26
C ILE A 183 8.93 9.95 5.38
N GLU A 184 9.50 10.44 4.29
CA GLU A 184 10.63 11.39 4.31
C GLU A 184 10.21 12.72 4.92
N GLU A 185 9.05 13.24 4.55
CA GLU A 185 8.49 14.46 5.14
C GLU A 185 8.18 14.26 6.64
N LEU A 186 7.44 13.20 6.98
CA LEU A 186 7.12 12.87 8.36
C LEU A 186 8.37 12.64 9.21
N PHE A 187 9.39 11.99 8.66
CA PHE A 187 10.67 11.77 9.30
C PHE A 187 11.39 13.09 9.61
N GLY A 188 11.25 14.10 8.76
CA GLY A 188 11.77 15.44 9.01
C GLY A 188 11.13 16.11 10.23
N PHE A 189 9.83 15.92 10.42
CA PHE A 189 9.06 16.52 11.51
C PHE A 189 9.15 15.75 12.82
N ALA A 190 9.04 14.42 12.77
CA ALA A 190 9.03 13.57 13.94
C ALA A 190 10.38 13.54 14.64
N LYS A 191 10.35 13.45 15.98
CA LYS A 191 11.52 13.35 16.87
C LYS A 191 11.46 12.02 17.61
N VAL A 192 12.58 11.59 18.18
CA VAL A 192 12.53 10.57 19.24
C VAL A 192 11.72 11.14 20.40
N GLY A 193 10.77 10.38 20.92
CA GLY A 193 9.77 10.83 21.89
C GLY A 193 8.52 11.47 21.28
N THR A 194 8.38 11.55 19.94
CA THR A 194 7.09 11.89 19.32
C THR A 194 6.05 10.85 19.72
N GLN A 195 4.91 11.34 20.27
CA GLN A 195 3.80 10.49 20.71
C GLN A 195 3.15 9.79 19.51
N VAL A 196 2.79 8.54 19.66
CA VAL A 196 2.11 7.78 18.61
C VAL A 196 0.91 7.06 19.21
N LEU A 197 -0.23 7.14 18.53
CA LEU A 197 -1.43 6.37 18.85
C LEU A 197 -1.90 5.63 17.60
N LEU A 198 -2.14 4.33 17.75
CA LEU A 198 -2.82 3.50 16.74
C LEU A 198 -4.26 3.21 17.20
N ILE A 199 -5.28 3.55 16.37
CA ILE A 199 -6.71 3.31 16.62
C ILE A 199 -7.38 2.45 15.56
#